data_12593517797c961e7f9f1f7c1439ac6b
#
_entry.id   12593517797c961e7f9f1f7c1439ac6b
#
_cell.length_a   1.000
_cell.length_b   1.000
_cell.length_c   1.000
_cell.angle_alpha   90.00
_cell.angle_beta   90.00
_cell.angle_gamma   90.00
#
_symmetry.space_group_name_H-M   'P 1'
#
loop_
_entity.id
_entity.type
_entity.pdbx_description
1 polymer ?
#
loop_
_entity_poly.entity_id
_entity_poly.type
_entity_poly.pdbx_seq_one_letter_code
_entity_poly.pdbx_strand_id
1 'polypeptide(L)'
;MGASKRLCEMVIQSMDAISKAGRTDLLPMLHAHVDEMTDGMLENDPIDEIAVDNIESSEAVKIESVGNKDRNGTQFVAVRFGNVLGSNGSVIPLFKKQIEAGGPVTVTHTDIIRYFMTIPEAVSLVLQAGTYAWGGEIFVLDMGAPVKIDTLARNLIRLSGYKPDVDIKIVYSGLRPGEKLFEEKLMAEEGMMKTDNELIHIGKPIPFDTETFLGQLGELARASYNNDENIVEMVEKIVPTFSPVGDKPTGNEKYGRNDVAVSAAK
;
A
#
# COMPACT_ATOMS: atom_id res chain seq x y z
N MET A 1 8.47 7.75 1.29
CA MET A 1 7.44 6.81 0.81
C MET A 1 8.10 5.79 -0.09
N GLY A 2 7.66 4.51 -0.08
CA GLY A 2 8.29 3.49 -0.91
C GLY A 2 8.04 3.72 -2.40
N ALA A 3 9.03 3.43 -3.24
CA ALA A 3 8.94 3.56 -4.68
C ALA A 3 7.74 2.82 -5.28
N SER A 4 7.38 1.65 -4.74
CA SER A 4 6.21 0.87 -5.17
C SER A 4 4.90 1.64 -5.04
N LYS A 5 4.68 2.37 -3.94
CA LYS A 5 3.49 3.22 -3.78
C LYS A 5 3.45 4.32 -4.84
N ARG A 6 4.61 4.91 -5.14
CA ARG A 6 4.71 5.96 -6.17
C ARG A 6 4.43 5.42 -7.57
N LEU A 7 4.94 4.24 -7.90
CA LEU A 7 4.61 3.56 -9.14
C LEU A 7 3.09 3.30 -9.26
N CYS A 8 2.44 2.81 -8.20
CA CYS A 8 0.98 2.62 -8.19
C CYS A 8 0.22 3.92 -8.45
N GLU A 9 0.67 5.04 -7.87
CA GLU A 9 0.04 6.35 -8.11
C GLU A 9 0.21 6.81 -9.55
N MET A 10 1.38 6.62 -10.14
CA MET A 10 1.62 6.92 -11.55
C MET A 10 0.76 6.04 -12.47
N VAL A 11 0.53 4.76 -12.12
CA VAL A 11 -0.43 3.90 -12.83
C VAL A 11 -1.84 4.49 -12.77
N ILE A 12 -2.31 4.88 -11.59
CA ILE A 12 -3.65 5.48 -11.41
C ILE A 12 -3.80 6.77 -12.24
N GLN A 13 -2.79 7.65 -12.21
CA GLN A 13 -2.79 8.88 -13.00
C GLN A 13 -2.76 8.59 -14.51
N SER A 14 -2.03 7.55 -14.94
CA SER A 14 -2.02 7.11 -16.34
C SER A 14 -3.38 6.58 -16.78
N MET A 15 -4.03 5.76 -15.95
CA MET A 15 -5.37 5.22 -16.23
C MET A 15 -6.40 6.35 -16.36
N ASP A 16 -6.33 7.37 -15.52
CA ASP A 16 -7.21 8.52 -15.59
C ASP A 16 -6.98 9.33 -16.88
N ALA A 17 -5.71 9.58 -17.22
CA ALA A 17 -5.35 10.29 -18.46
C ALA A 17 -5.82 9.53 -19.71
N ILE A 18 -5.65 8.20 -19.75
CA ILE A 18 -6.12 7.33 -20.84
C ILE A 18 -7.65 7.38 -20.94
N SER A 19 -8.35 7.26 -19.82
CA SER A 19 -9.81 7.29 -19.77
C SER A 19 -10.36 8.62 -20.29
N LYS A 20 -9.80 9.74 -19.85
CA LYS A 20 -10.22 11.10 -20.28
C LYS A 20 -9.92 11.38 -21.76
N ALA A 21 -8.79 10.87 -22.25
CA ALA A 21 -8.40 11.05 -23.64
C ALA A 21 -9.07 10.06 -24.60
N GLY A 22 -9.76 9.04 -24.09
CA GLY A 22 -10.33 7.96 -24.89
C GLY A 22 -9.25 7.09 -25.58
N ARG A 23 -8.01 7.11 -25.08
CA ARG A 23 -6.84 6.43 -25.63
C ARG A 23 -6.80 4.96 -25.22
N THR A 24 -7.82 4.19 -25.60
CA THR A 24 -7.90 2.73 -25.31
C THR A 24 -6.80 1.93 -26.01
N ASP A 25 -6.12 2.51 -27.01
CA ASP A 25 -4.98 1.96 -27.68
C ASP A 25 -3.75 1.76 -26.78
N LEU A 26 -3.68 2.48 -25.65
CA LEU A 26 -2.63 2.34 -24.64
C LEU A 26 -2.90 1.26 -23.59
N LEU A 27 -4.14 0.76 -23.47
CA LEU A 27 -4.49 -0.28 -22.51
C LEU A 27 -3.73 -1.60 -22.70
N PRO A 28 -3.45 -2.07 -23.94
CA PRO A 28 -2.64 -3.27 -24.14
C PRO A 28 -1.24 -3.18 -23.54
N MET A 29 -0.68 -1.98 -23.38
CA MET A 29 0.63 -1.79 -22.74
C MET A 29 0.62 -2.18 -21.26
N LEU A 30 -0.55 -2.15 -20.60
CA LEU A 30 -0.75 -2.61 -19.23
C LEU A 30 -1.02 -4.11 -19.15
N HIS A 31 -1.66 -4.70 -20.19
CA HIS A 31 -2.05 -6.11 -20.22
C HIS A 31 -1.03 -7.03 -20.87
N ALA A 32 -0.22 -6.53 -21.81
CA ALA A 32 0.68 -7.33 -22.64
C ALA A 32 1.71 -8.18 -21.87
N HIS A 33 1.85 -7.97 -20.56
CA HIS A 33 2.76 -8.73 -19.71
C HIS A 33 2.06 -9.60 -18.66
N VAL A 34 0.76 -9.39 -18.44
CA VAL A 34 -0.01 -10.21 -17.51
C VAL A 34 -0.29 -11.57 -18.16
N ASP A 35 -0.64 -11.58 -19.45
CA ASP A 35 -0.97 -12.81 -20.17
C ASP A 35 0.25 -13.73 -20.34
N GLU A 36 1.45 -13.17 -20.60
CA GLU A 36 2.69 -13.96 -20.64
C GLU A 36 3.15 -14.44 -19.24
N MET A 37 2.79 -13.73 -18.18
CA MET A 37 3.16 -14.05 -16.80
C MET A 37 2.19 -15.02 -16.13
N THR A 38 0.93 -15.07 -16.56
CA THR A 38 -0.10 -15.92 -15.94
C THR A 38 -0.21 -17.31 -16.54
N ASP A 39 0.31 -17.55 -17.74
CA ASP A 39 0.22 -18.84 -18.43
C ASP A 39 0.96 -20.00 -17.73
N GLY A 40 1.68 -19.73 -16.64
CA GLY A 40 2.35 -20.74 -15.82
C GLY A 40 2.09 -20.67 -14.31
N MET A 41 1.40 -19.65 -13.81
CA MET A 41 1.18 -19.45 -12.37
C MET A 41 -0.24 -19.71 -11.89
N LEU A 42 -1.23 -19.74 -12.78
CA LEU A 42 -2.66 -19.90 -12.40
C LEU A 42 -3.12 -21.34 -12.24
N GLU A 43 -2.28 -22.34 -12.53
CA GLU A 43 -2.71 -23.74 -12.39
C GLU A 43 -2.73 -24.29 -10.95
N ASN A 44 -2.24 -23.54 -9.95
CA ASN A 44 -2.11 -24.06 -8.58
C ASN A 44 -2.50 -23.12 -7.43
N ASP A 45 -3.15 -22.00 -7.67
CA ASP A 45 -3.58 -21.11 -6.58
C ASP A 45 -5.09 -21.26 -6.33
N PRO A 46 -5.53 -21.68 -5.11
CA PRO A 46 -6.95 -21.86 -4.78
C PRO A 46 -7.67 -20.54 -4.49
N ILE A 47 -7.35 -19.45 -5.20
CA ILE A 47 -8.06 -18.17 -5.13
C ILE A 47 -9.28 -18.15 -6.08
N ASP A 48 -9.48 -19.19 -6.87
CA ASP A 48 -10.43 -19.20 -7.98
C ASP A 48 -11.90 -19.43 -7.62
N GLU A 49 -12.28 -19.39 -6.35
CA GLU A 49 -13.70 -19.50 -5.98
C GLU A 49 -14.16 -18.47 -4.95
N ILE A 50 -13.74 -17.23 -5.06
CA ILE A 50 -14.58 -16.14 -4.57
C ILE A 50 -15.55 -15.82 -5.70
N ALA A 51 -16.65 -16.58 -5.67
CA ALA A 51 -17.77 -16.51 -6.57
C ALA A 51 -18.12 -15.07 -7.00
N VAL A 52 -17.83 -14.77 -8.26
CA VAL A 52 -18.48 -13.68 -9.00
C VAL A 52 -19.93 -14.05 -9.33
N ASP A 53 -20.39 -15.25 -9.00
CA ASP A 53 -21.67 -15.82 -9.41
C ASP A 53 -22.88 -15.42 -8.58
N ASN A 54 -22.77 -14.47 -7.64
CA ASN A 54 -23.93 -13.98 -6.88
C ASN A 54 -24.15 -12.47 -6.93
N ILE A 55 -23.78 -11.80 -8.01
CA ILE A 55 -24.32 -10.49 -8.35
C ILE A 55 -25.37 -10.68 -9.44
N GLU A 56 -26.33 -11.59 -9.19
CA GLU A 56 -27.61 -11.53 -9.88
C GLU A 56 -28.41 -10.36 -9.29
N SER A 57 -28.59 -9.35 -10.15
CA SER A 57 -29.70 -8.40 -10.12
C SER A 57 -30.12 -7.85 -8.75
N SER A 58 -29.25 -7.18 -8.03
CA SER A 58 -29.70 -6.04 -7.25
C SER A 58 -29.88 -4.89 -8.25
N GLU A 59 -31.10 -4.37 -8.34
CA GLU A 59 -31.43 -3.19 -9.12
C GLU A 59 -30.31 -2.17 -8.95
N ALA A 60 -29.65 -1.84 -10.05
CA ALA A 60 -28.62 -0.81 -10.06
C ALA A 60 -29.29 0.45 -9.49
N VAL A 61 -28.94 0.79 -8.26
CA VAL A 61 -29.32 2.09 -7.69
C VAL A 61 -28.73 3.08 -8.67
N LYS A 62 -29.60 3.67 -9.52
CA LYS A 62 -29.25 4.82 -10.32
C LYS A 62 -28.90 5.91 -9.34
N ILE A 63 -27.61 6.04 -9.04
CA ILE A 63 -27.09 7.24 -8.43
C ILE A 63 -27.26 8.29 -9.51
N GLU A 64 -28.38 9.03 -9.44
CA GLU A 64 -28.55 10.24 -10.23
C GLU A 64 -27.34 11.11 -9.90
N SER A 65 -26.43 11.22 -10.87
CA SER A 65 -25.26 12.07 -10.77
C SER A 65 -25.76 13.51 -10.59
N VAL A 66 -25.67 13.99 -9.35
CA VAL A 66 -25.88 15.41 -9.07
C VAL A 66 -24.75 16.16 -9.77
N GLY A 67 -25.05 16.65 -10.98
CA GLY A 67 -24.37 17.76 -11.65
C GLY A 67 -22.92 17.55 -12.07
N ASN A 68 -22.70 16.93 -13.20
CA ASN A 68 -21.91 17.55 -14.30
C ASN A 68 -22.00 16.70 -15.58
N LYS A 69 -22.57 17.27 -16.65
CA LYS A 69 -22.82 16.58 -17.92
C LYS A 69 -21.57 16.33 -18.79
N ASP A 70 -20.38 16.77 -18.32
CA ASP A 70 -19.14 16.73 -19.11
C ASP A 70 -18.10 15.69 -18.61
N ARG A 71 -18.50 14.80 -17.69
CA ARG A 71 -17.60 13.71 -17.19
C ARG A 71 -17.71 12.51 -18.12
N ASN A 72 -16.94 12.51 -19.20
CA ASN A 72 -16.77 11.34 -20.05
C ASN A 72 -15.74 10.38 -19.42
N GLY A 73 -16.16 9.14 -19.16
CA GLY A 73 -15.29 8.05 -18.73
C GLY A 73 -15.19 7.84 -17.21
N THR A 74 -14.49 6.79 -16.83
CA THR A 74 -14.18 6.45 -15.44
C THR A 74 -13.07 7.36 -14.91
N GLN A 75 -13.26 7.88 -13.70
CA GLN A 75 -12.25 8.68 -13.00
C GLN A 75 -11.44 7.78 -12.08
N PHE A 76 -10.14 7.85 -12.20
CA PHE A 76 -9.22 7.08 -11.38
C PHE A 76 -8.51 8.00 -10.39
N VAL A 77 -8.57 7.66 -9.11
CA VAL A 77 -7.92 8.41 -8.02
C VAL A 77 -7.26 7.47 -7.04
N ALA A 78 -6.29 7.96 -6.30
CA ALA A 78 -5.69 7.20 -5.22
C ALA A 78 -5.89 7.90 -3.89
N VAL A 79 -5.93 7.12 -2.80
CA VAL A 79 -6.01 7.64 -1.43
C VAL A 79 -4.85 7.10 -0.62
N ARG A 80 -4.07 8.00 -0.02
CA ARG A 80 -2.97 7.67 0.88
C ARG A 80 -3.40 7.84 2.33
N PHE A 81 -3.19 6.82 3.12
CA PHE A 81 -3.30 6.90 4.58
C PHE A 81 -2.31 5.93 5.22
N GLY A 82 -2.11 6.05 6.54
CA GLY A 82 -1.18 5.21 7.29
C GLY A 82 -1.79 3.86 7.66
N ASN A 83 -1.46 3.36 8.84
CA ASN A 83 -1.90 2.03 9.25
C ASN A 83 -3.36 2.05 9.70
N VAL A 84 -4.07 0.95 9.45
CA VAL A 84 -5.45 0.76 9.90
C VAL A 84 -5.48 -0.22 11.08
N LEU A 85 -6.09 0.22 12.18
CA LEU A 85 -6.20 -0.58 13.41
C LEU A 85 -6.98 -1.87 13.15
N GLY A 86 -6.39 -3.00 13.55
CA GLY A 86 -7.06 -4.30 13.48
C GLY A 86 -7.15 -4.89 12.07
N SER A 87 -6.52 -4.29 11.06
CA SER A 87 -6.44 -4.86 9.71
C SER A 87 -5.68 -6.20 9.71
N ASN A 88 -5.97 -7.06 8.74
CA ASN A 88 -5.34 -8.38 8.65
C ASN A 88 -3.82 -8.24 8.48
N GLY A 89 -3.06 -9.04 9.24
CA GLY A 89 -1.59 -8.98 9.23
C GLY A 89 -0.99 -7.76 9.93
N SER A 90 -1.79 -6.88 10.54
CA SER A 90 -1.31 -5.70 11.27
C SER A 90 -0.75 -6.03 12.65
N VAL A 91 -0.12 -5.03 13.28
CA VAL A 91 0.57 -5.18 14.57
C VAL A 91 -0.36 -5.62 15.72
N ILE A 92 -1.62 -5.18 15.74
CA ILE A 92 -2.56 -5.51 16.82
C ILE A 92 -2.92 -7.00 16.83
N PRO A 93 -3.36 -7.63 15.73
CA PRO A 93 -3.55 -9.09 15.69
C PRO A 93 -2.29 -9.88 16.04
N LEU A 94 -1.11 -9.41 15.61
CA LEU A 94 0.15 -10.05 15.96
C LEU A 94 0.40 -10.01 17.47
N PHE A 95 0.27 -8.85 18.11
CA PHE A 95 0.46 -8.70 19.54
C PHE A 95 -0.55 -9.52 20.36
N LYS A 96 -1.83 -9.56 19.92
CA LYS A 96 -2.84 -10.40 20.56
C LYS A 96 -2.43 -11.87 20.55
N LYS A 97 -2.02 -12.41 19.39
CA LYS A 97 -1.53 -13.80 19.29
C LYS A 97 -0.33 -14.06 20.21
N GLN A 98 0.61 -13.12 20.30
CA GLN A 98 1.78 -13.25 21.17
C GLN A 98 1.39 -13.23 22.66
N ILE A 99 0.43 -12.39 23.07
CA ILE A 99 -0.08 -12.32 24.44
C ILE A 99 -0.81 -13.62 24.79
N GLU A 100 -1.69 -14.11 23.91
CA GLU A 100 -2.42 -15.36 24.09
C GLU A 100 -1.48 -16.58 24.23
N ALA A 101 -0.33 -16.55 23.57
CA ALA A 101 0.72 -17.56 23.67
C ALA A 101 1.58 -17.42 24.95
N GLY A 102 1.33 -16.43 25.82
CA GLY A 102 2.14 -16.16 27.03
C GLY A 102 3.36 -15.28 26.77
N GLY A 103 3.46 -14.65 25.63
CA GLY A 103 4.56 -13.77 25.25
C GLY A 103 5.79 -14.48 24.67
N PRO A 104 6.89 -13.77 24.45
CA PRO A 104 7.02 -12.31 24.59
C PRO A 104 6.32 -11.55 23.46
N VAL A 105 5.95 -10.28 23.71
CA VAL A 105 5.54 -9.35 22.66
C VAL A 105 6.77 -8.74 22.01
N THR A 106 6.87 -8.82 20.69
CA THR A 106 8.05 -8.37 19.93
C THR A 106 7.81 -7.01 19.30
N VAL A 107 8.60 -6.02 19.68
CA VAL A 107 8.62 -4.65 19.12
C VAL A 107 9.97 -4.43 18.42
N THR A 108 9.98 -3.80 17.26
CA THR A 108 11.24 -3.62 16.51
C THR A 108 12.16 -2.58 17.13
N HIS A 109 11.61 -1.50 17.72
CA HIS A 109 12.42 -0.49 18.42
C HIS A 109 11.57 0.26 19.45
N THR A 110 12.19 0.70 20.56
CA THR A 110 11.52 1.43 21.66
C THR A 110 10.85 2.73 21.21
N ASP A 111 11.44 3.42 20.24
CA ASP A 111 10.99 4.73 19.77
C ASP A 111 10.24 4.69 18.45
N ILE A 112 9.94 3.50 17.94
CA ILE A 112 9.21 3.39 16.68
C ILE A 112 7.80 3.96 16.81
N ILE A 113 7.44 4.84 15.90
CA ILE A 113 6.11 5.46 15.84
C ILE A 113 5.41 5.09 14.53
N ARG A 114 4.08 4.98 14.61
CA ARG A 114 3.22 4.81 13.44
C ARG A 114 1.95 5.62 13.63
N TYR A 115 1.34 6.00 12.50
CA TYR A 115 0.03 6.63 12.48
C TYR A 115 -1.04 5.58 12.30
N PHE A 116 -2.15 5.73 13.02
CA PHE A 116 -3.25 4.77 12.96
C PHE A 116 -4.58 5.47 12.77
N MET A 117 -5.45 4.77 12.08
CA MET A 117 -6.83 5.15 11.84
C MET A 117 -7.71 3.91 12.06
N THR A 118 -8.93 4.08 12.50
CA THR A 118 -9.89 2.97 12.58
C THR A 118 -10.43 2.62 11.19
N ILE A 119 -10.93 1.40 11.02
CA ILE A 119 -11.55 0.98 9.75
C ILE A 119 -12.73 1.90 9.37
N PRO A 120 -13.70 2.24 10.28
CA PRO A 120 -14.79 3.14 9.94
C PRO A 120 -14.32 4.54 9.51
N GLU A 121 -13.31 5.11 10.18
CA GLU A 121 -12.72 6.40 9.78
C GLU A 121 -12.12 6.32 8.37
N ALA A 122 -11.29 5.31 8.11
CA ALA A 122 -10.67 5.12 6.81
C ALA A 122 -11.72 4.99 5.69
N VAL A 123 -12.73 4.15 5.89
CA VAL A 123 -13.82 3.95 4.92
C VAL A 123 -14.59 5.25 4.68
N SER A 124 -14.96 5.97 5.74
CA SER A 124 -15.69 7.24 5.62
C SER A 124 -14.90 8.28 4.81
N LEU A 125 -13.60 8.45 5.12
CA LEU A 125 -12.76 9.42 4.44
C LEU A 125 -12.45 9.01 2.99
N VAL A 126 -12.31 7.71 2.69
CA VAL A 126 -12.13 7.22 1.32
C VAL A 126 -13.38 7.49 0.49
N LEU A 127 -14.58 7.20 1.01
CA LEU A 127 -15.83 7.51 0.32
C LEU A 127 -15.99 9.01 0.09
N GLN A 128 -15.66 9.83 1.08
CA GLN A 128 -15.72 11.28 0.95
C GLN A 128 -14.68 11.82 -0.04
N ALA A 129 -13.45 11.29 -0.05
CA ALA A 129 -12.45 11.63 -1.06
C ALA A 129 -12.97 11.35 -2.48
N GLY A 130 -13.70 10.24 -2.65
CA GLY A 130 -14.37 9.91 -3.92
C GLY A 130 -15.37 10.98 -4.37
N THR A 131 -16.04 11.69 -3.45
CA THR A 131 -16.96 12.78 -3.82
C THR A 131 -16.23 14.02 -4.32
N TYR A 132 -14.98 14.23 -3.94
CA TYR A 132 -14.12 15.32 -4.39
C TYR A 132 -13.36 15.00 -5.68
N ALA A 133 -13.45 13.76 -6.17
CA ALA A 133 -12.67 13.28 -7.29
C ALA A 133 -13.08 13.94 -8.62
N TRP A 134 -12.06 14.38 -9.36
CA TRP A 134 -12.17 14.85 -10.75
C TRP A 134 -11.32 13.97 -11.69
N GLY A 135 -10.51 13.08 -11.12
CA GLY A 135 -9.65 12.11 -11.77
C GLY A 135 -8.17 12.53 -11.80
N GLY A 136 -7.31 11.57 -11.46
CA GLY A 136 -5.87 11.76 -11.37
C GLY A 136 -5.36 12.29 -10.03
N GLU A 137 -6.27 12.63 -9.08
CA GLU A 137 -5.87 13.11 -7.76
C GLU A 137 -5.29 11.98 -6.91
N ILE A 138 -4.31 12.40 -6.08
CA ILE A 138 -3.78 11.60 -4.99
C ILE A 138 -4.26 12.24 -3.68
N PHE A 139 -5.32 11.71 -3.10
CA PHE A 139 -5.80 12.19 -1.82
C PHE A 139 -4.90 11.70 -0.70
N VAL A 140 -4.65 12.56 0.29
CA VAL A 140 -3.83 12.27 1.47
C VAL A 140 -4.68 12.54 2.71
N LEU A 141 -4.86 11.50 3.53
CA LEU A 141 -5.65 11.63 4.75
C LEU A 141 -4.75 12.06 5.92
N ASP A 142 -5.25 13.01 6.72
CA ASP A 142 -4.61 13.37 7.98
C ASP A 142 -4.86 12.25 9.00
N MET A 143 -3.78 11.71 9.52
CA MET A 143 -3.78 10.59 10.46
C MET A 143 -3.73 11.05 11.93
N GLY A 144 -3.76 12.35 12.18
CA GLY A 144 -3.67 12.91 13.53
C GLY A 144 -2.33 12.69 14.22
N ALA A 145 -2.37 12.26 15.48
CA ALA A 145 -1.16 12.09 16.30
C ALA A 145 -0.49 10.73 16.10
N PRO A 146 0.84 10.67 16.08
CA PRO A 146 1.57 9.42 16.01
C PRO A 146 1.48 8.63 17.31
N VAL A 147 1.48 7.29 17.20
CA VAL A 147 1.43 6.36 18.33
C VAL A 147 2.75 5.60 18.44
N LYS A 148 3.37 5.59 19.63
CA LYS A 148 4.50 4.70 19.91
C LYS A 148 4.05 3.25 19.96
N ILE A 149 4.72 2.38 19.21
CA ILE A 149 4.37 0.95 19.15
C ILE A 149 4.62 0.25 20.50
N ASP A 150 5.66 0.66 21.23
CA ASP A 150 5.89 0.20 22.61
C ASP A 150 4.70 0.51 23.53
N THR A 151 4.20 1.74 23.47
CA THR A 151 3.02 2.14 24.26
C THR A 151 1.78 1.33 23.87
N LEU A 152 1.58 1.08 22.57
CA LEU A 152 0.50 0.23 22.08
C LEU A 152 0.62 -1.19 22.61
N ALA A 153 1.81 -1.79 22.58
CA ALA A 153 2.08 -3.12 23.11
C ALA A 153 1.74 -3.20 24.62
N ARG A 154 2.24 -2.25 25.43
CA ARG A 154 1.97 -2.17 26.86
C ARG A 154 0.48 -2.05 27.18
N ASN A 155 -0.22 -1.23 26.40
CA ASN A 155 -1.67 -1.06 26.58
C ASN A 155 -2.44 -2.32 26.21
N LEU A 156 -2.08 -3.04 25.15
CA LEU A 156 -2.70 -4.30 24.80
C LEU A 156 -2.48 -5.38 25.86
N ILE A 157 -1.27 -5.48 26.42
CA ILE A 157 -0.97 -6.40 27.51
C ILE A 157 -1.86 -6.11 28.73
N ARG A 158 -2.00 -4.81 29.11
CA ARG A 158 -2.88 -4.40 30.23
C ARG A 158 -4.35 -4.71 29.96
N LEU A 159 -4.83 -4.41 28.75
CA LEU A 159 -6.21 -4.70 28.35
C LEU A 159 -6.51 -6.21 28.30
N SER A 160 -5.49 -7.04 28.13
CA SER A 160 -5.60 -8.49 28.22
C SER A 160 -5.53 -9.02 29.66
N GLY A 161 -5.46 -8.15 30.68
CA GLY A 161 -5.44 -8.52 32.09
C GLY A 161 -4.05 -8.83 32.66
N TYR A 162 -2.98 -8.62 31.91
CA TYR A 162 -1.60 -8.91 32.28
C TYR A 162 -0.81 -7.64 32.60
N LYS A 163 0.29 -7.81 33.34
CA LYS A 163 1.24 -6.73 33.66
C LYS A 163 2.41 -6.78 32.67
N PRO A 164 2.68 -5.67 31.93
CA PRO A 164 3.85 -5.58 31.04
C PRO A 164 5.15 -5.80 31.83
N ASP A 165 6.10 -6.51 31.23
CA ASP A 165 7.41 -6.86 31.77
C ASP A 165 7.40 -7.76 33.02
N VAL A 166 6.23 -8.04 33.61
CA VAL A 166 6.06 -8.97 34.74
C VAL A 166 5.49 -10.30 34.24
N ASP A 167 4.24 -10.26 33.75
CA ASP A 167 3.54 -11.45 33.25
C ASP A 167 3.88 -11.70 31.77
N ILE A 168 3.93 -10.63 30.97
CA ILE A 168 4.26 -10.68 29.54
C ILE A 168 5.45 -9.74 29.28
N LYS A 169 6.56 -10.29 28.85
CA LYS A 169 7.77 -9.52 28.49
C LYS A 169 7.61 -8.86 27.14
N ILE A 170 8.19 -7.67 26.99
CA ILE A 170 8.39 -7.01 25.70
C ILE A 170 9.85 -7.16 25.31
N VAL A 171 10.10 -7.65 24.11
CA VAL A 171 11.46 -7.81 23.53
C VAL A 171 11.61 -6.94 22.30
N TYR A 172 12.82 -6.41 22.12
CA TYR A 172 13.13 -5.54 20.99
C TYR A 172 14.03 -6.29 20.02
N SER A 173 13.54 -6.51 18.79
CA SER A 173 14.24 -7.30 17.77
C SER A 173 15.23 -6.51 16.92
N GLY A 174 15.25 -5.19 17.04
CA GLY A 174 15.91 -4.31 16.09
C GLY A 174 15.04 -3.98 14.86
N LEU A 175 15.37 -2.88 14.20
CA LEU A 175 14.68 -2.47 12.96
C LEU A 175 15.02 -3.47 11.85
N ARG A 176 14.04 -3.77 11.01
CA ARG A 176 14.24 -4.59 9.81
C ARG A 176 14.97 -3.77 8.75
N PRO A 177 15.68 -4.40 7.79
CA PRO A 177 16.22 -3.69 6.65
C PRO A 177 15.17 -2.85 5.94
N GLY A 178 15.42 -1.55 5.76
CA GLY A 178 14.47 -0.61 5.15
C GLY A 178 13.31 -0.14 6.05
N GLU A 179 13.20 -0.62 7.29
CA GLU A 179 12.18 -0.14 8.23
C GLU A 179 12.56 1.24 8.79
N LYS A 180 11.65 2.22 8.62
CA LYS A 180 11.85 3.58 9.15
C LYS A 180 11.46 3.63 10.63
N LEU A 181 12.33 4.23 11.46
CA LEU A 181 12.05 4.48 12.88
C LEU A 181 10.87 5.45 13.04
N PHE A 182 10.89 6.53 12.27
CA PHE A 182 9.84 7.54 12.22
C PHE A 182 9.15 7.48 10.85
N GLU A 183 7.84 7.40 10.86
CA GLU A 183 7.05 7.51 9.64
C GLU A 183 7.00 8.98 9.22
N GLU A 184 7.27 9.26 7.95
CA GLU A 184 7.13 10.61 7.41
C GLU A 184 5.67 11.03 7.53
N LYS A 185 5.44 12.26 7.98
CA LYS A 185 4.10 12.83 7.93
C LYS A 185 3.68 12.89 6.46
N LEU A 186 2.60 12.19 6.12
CA LEU A 186 2.04 12.23 4.76
C LEU A 186 1.74 13.67 4.33
N MET A 187 1.45 14.53 5.33
CA MET A 187 1.16 15.96 5.18
C MET A 187 2.41 16.85 5.02
N ALA A 188 3.63 16.29 5.06
CA ALA A 188 4.86 17.10 4.96
C ALA A 188 5.26 17.41 3.51
N GLU A 189 4.52 16.93 2.52
CA GLU A 189 4.79 17.25 1.11
C GLU A 189 4.39 18.70 0.81
N GLU A 190 5.32 19.47 0.25
CA GLU A 190 5.07 20.85 -0.16
C GLU A 190 4.02 20.89 -1.29
N GLY A 191 3.11 21.86 -1.20
CA GLY A 191 2.13 22.15 -2.26
C GLY A 191 0.87 21.27 -2.21
N MET A 192 0.53 20.65 -1.07
CA MET A 192 -0.77 20.03 -0.89
C MET A 192 -1.90 21.06 -0.91
N MET A 193 -2.98 20.72 -1.60
CA MET A 193 -4.20 21.51 -1.62
C MET A 193 -5.17 21.01 -0.56
N LYS A 194 -5.89 21.95 0.07
CA LYS A 194 -6.96 21.61 1.03
C LYS A 194 -8.24 21.30 0.29
N THR A 195 -9.03 20.41 0.86
CA THR A 195 -10.44 20.22 0.48
C THR A 195 -11.37 20.88 1.52
N ASP A 196 -12.68 20.77 1.34
CA ASP A 196 -13.65 21.24 2.32
C ASP A 196 -13.61 20.41 3.63
N ASN A 197 -13.00 19.23 3.60
CA ASN A 197 -12.73 18.42 4.78
C ASN A 197 -11.28 18.59 5.23
N GLU A 198 -11.09 19.07 6.47
CA GLU A 198 -9.75 19.31 7.04
C GLU A 198 -8.89 18.05 7.15
N LEU A 199 -9.49 16.86 7.13
CA LEU A 199 -8.78 15.57 7.18
C LEU A 199 -8.42 15.03 5.80
N ILE A 200 -8.85 15.68 4.70
CA ILE A 200 -8.60 15.23 3.33
C ILE A 200 -7.84 16.31 2.57
N HIS A 201 -6.68 15.98 2.08
CA HIS A 201 -5.85 16.87 1.27
C HIS A 201 -5.58 16.24 -0.09
N ILE A 202 -5.25 17.06 -1.08
CA ILE A 202 -4.87 16.60 -2.42
C ILE A 202 -3.37 16.81 -2.57
N GLY A 203 -2.64 15.73 -2.79
CA GLY A 203 -1.21 15.75 -3.06
C GLY A 203 -0.91 16.37 -4.43
N LYS A 204 0.27 16.96 -4.57
CA LYS A 204 0.71 17.50 -5.84
C LYS A 204 0.97 16.36 -6.84
N PRO A 205 0.33 16.39 -8.04
CA PRO A 205 0.63 15.41 -9.08
C PRO A 205 2.10 15.48 -9.50
N ILE A 206 2.68 14.32 -9.81
CA ILE A 206 3.98 14.27 -10.45
C ILE A 206 3.77 14.45 -11.94
N PRO A 207 4.43 15.43 -12.58
CA PRO A 207 4.39 15.50 -14.03
C PRO A 207 5.24 14.38 -14.64
N PHE A 208 4.65 13.57 -15.50
CA PHE A 208 5.34 12.55 -16.28
C PHE A 208 4.59 12.32 -17.61
N ASP A 209 5.28 11.79 -18.58
CA ASP A 209 4.68 11.37 -19.85
C ASP A 209 4.12 9.95 -19.74
N THR A 210 2.82 9.79 -20.02
CA THR A 210 2.10 8.53 -19.82
C THR A 210 2.64 7.39 -20.69
N GLU A 211 2.92 7.65 -21.99
CA GLU A 211 3.39 6.61 -22.89
C GLU A 211 4.79 6.15 -22.51
N THR A 212 5.68 7.08 -22.21
CA THR A 212 7.04 6.78 -21.71
C THR A 212 6.98 5.96 -20.44
N PHE A 213 6.13 6.36 -19.48
CA PHE A 213 5.98 5.64 -18.21
C PHE A 213 5.46 4.22 -18.42
N LEU A 214 4.44 4.02 -19.24
CA LEU A 214 3.89 2.68 -19.51
C LEU A 214 4.94 1.76 -20.19
N GLY A 215 5.73 2.31 -21.11
CA GLY A 215 6.84 1.58 -21.70
C GLY A 215 7.88 1.14 -20.66
N GLN A 216 8.29 2.06 -19.79
CA GLN A 216 9.23 1.78 -18.70
C GLN A 216 8.66 0.78 -17.69
N LEU A 217 7.36 0.86 -17.38
CA LEU A 217 6.68 -0.08 -16.48
C LEU A 217 6.70 -1.49 -17.08
N GLY A 218 6.46 -1.63 -18.40
CA GLY A 218 6.53 -2.90 -19.09
C GLY A 218 7.94 -3.50 -19.08
N GLU A 219 8.98 -2.66 -19.26
CA GLU A 219 10.38 -3.11 -19.15
C GLU A 219 10.70 -3.57 -17.72
N LEU A 220 10.25 -2.81 -16.71
CA LEU A 220 10.44 -3.16 -15.30
C LEU A 220 9.74 -4.48 -14.94
N ALA A 221 8.53 -4.71 -15.45
CA ALA A 221 7.80 -5.96 -15.25
C ALA A 221 8.57 -7.15 -15.81
N ARG A 222 9.09 -7.05 -17.05
CA ARG A 222 9.93 -8.10 -17.67
C ARG A 222 11.20 -8.35 -16.87
N ALA A 223 11.91 -7.29 -16.47
CA ALA A 223 13.12 -7.41 -15.67
C ALA A 223 12.85 -8.07 -14.31
N SER A 224 11.72 -7.73 -13.67
CA SER A 224 11.30 -8.34 -12.41
C SER A 224 11.00 -9.84 -12.57
N TYR A 225 10.31 -10.23 -13.64
CA TYR A 225 10.02 -11.64 -13.94
C TYR A 225 11.31 -12.44 -14.17
N ASN A 226 12.28 -11.87 -14.88
CA ASN A 226 13.58 -12.50 -15.17
C ASN A 226 14.55 -12.45 -13.98
N ASN A 227 14.20 -11.76 -12.88
CA ASN A 227 15.09 -11.48 -11.74
C ASN A 227 16.39 -10.77 -12.17
N ASP A 228 16.27 -9.78 -13.05
CA ASP A 228 17.41 -9.01 -13.53
C ASP A 228 18.06 -8.20 -12.39
N GLU A 229 19.39 -8.10 -12.41
CA GLU A 229 20.14 -7.42 -11.34
C GLU A 229 19.95 -5.89 -11.34
N ASN A 230 19.49 -5.31 -12.46
CA ASN A 230 19.36 -3.87 -12.66
C ASN A 230 17.98 -3.28 -12.24
N ILE A 231 17.11 -4.06 -11.59
CA ILE A 231 15.76 -3.63 -11.19
C ILE A 231 15.80 -2.33 -10.36
N VAL A 232 16.75 -2.20 -9.44
CA VAL A 232 16.90 -1.01 -8.58
C VAL A 232 17.19 0.23 -9.43
N GLU A 233 18.09 0.14 -10.37
CA GLU A 233 18.45 1.24 -11.30
C GLU A 233 17.27 1.63 -12.20
N MET A 234 16.48 0.65 -12.64
CA MET A 234 15.26 0.90 -13.42
C MET A 234 14.22 1.66 -12.56
N VAL A 235 14.03 1.26 -11.31
CA VAL A 235 13.11 1.96 -10.39
C VAL A 235 13.60 3.39 -10.11
N GLU A 236 14.91 3.63 -9.93
CA GLU A 236 15.48 4.97 -9.78
C GLU A 236 15.19 5.87 -10.98
N LYS A 237 15.29 5.31 -12.18
CA LYS A 237 15.01 6.03 -13.43
C LYS A 237 13.53 6.42 -13.55
N ILE A 238 12.62 5.52 -13.16
CA ILE A 238 11.18 5.75 -13.27
C ILE A 238 10.68 6.67 -12.13
N VAL A 239 11.26 6.53 -10.93
CA VAL A 239 10.87 7.27 -9.73
C VAL A 239 12.07 8.08 -9.21
N PRO A 240 12.32 9.29 -9.73
CA PRO A 240 13.52 10.07 -9.38
C PRO A 240 13.64 10.45 -7.90
N THR A 241 12.52 10.37 -7.15
CA THR A 241 12.50 10.60 -5.70
C THR A 241 12.90 9.36 -4.89
N PHE A 242 13.10 8.22 -5.54
CA PHE A 242 13.59 7.01 -4.90
C PHE A 242 15.10 7.08 -4.76
N SER A 243 15.59 6.82 -3.57
CA SER A 243 17.02 6.62 -3.29
C SER A 243 17.15 5.32 -2.51
N PRO A 244 17.82 4.31 -3.07
CA PRO A 244 18.03 3.06 -2.35
C PRO A 244 18.89 3.32 -1.11
N VAL A 245 18.43 2.82 0.04
CA VAL A 245 19.17 2.88 1.30
C VAL A 245 20.06 1.64 1.37
N GLY A 246 21.35 1.83 1.26
CA GLY A 246 22.36 0.77 1.40
C GLY A 246 23.30 0.74 0.20
N ASP A 247 24.54 0.35 0.45
CA ASP A 247 25.53 0.07 -0.59
C ASP A 247 24.93 -0.90 -1.62
N LYS A 248 25.20 -0.64 -2.90
CA LYS A 248 24.90 -1.62 -3.96
C LYS A 248 25.39 -2.99 -3.49
N PRO A 249 24.60 -4.05 -3.55
CA PRO A 249 25.09 -5.37 -3.16
C PRO A 249 26.34 -5.65 -3.99
N THR A 250 27.50 -5.67 -3.33
CA THR A 250 28.74 -6.15 -3.91
C THR A 250 28.49 -7.61 -4.26
N GLY A 251 28.47 -7.90 -5.56
CA GLY A 251 28.01 -9.13 -6.20
C GLY A 251 28.22 -10.39 -5.34
N ASN A 252 27.20 -11.24 -5.34
CA ASN A 252 27.14 -12.61 -4.79
C ASN A 252 26.49 -12.85 -3.42
N GLU A 253 25.54 -12.06 -2.97
CA GLU A 253 24.57 -12.62 -2.03
C GLU A 253 23.29 -12.99 -2.79
N LYS A 254 23.22 -14.26 -3.24
CA LYS A 254 21.99 -14.88 -3.73
C LYS A 254 20.93 -14.71 -2.64
N TYR A 255 19.82 -14.05 -2.96
CA TYR A 255 18.61 -14.09 -2.15
C TYR A 255 18.20 -15.57 -2.02
N GLY A 256 18.63 -16.19 -0.91
CA GLY A 256 18.23 -17.54 -0.56
C GLY A 256 16.71 -17.53 -0.35
N ARG A 257 16.03 -18.38 -1.08
CA ARG A 257 14.64 -18.79 -0.74
C ARG A 257 14.68 -19.19 0.73
N ASN A 258 14.00 -18.45 1.58
CA ASN A 258 13.69 -18.92 2.93
C ASN A 258 12.67 -20.05 2.77
N ASP A 259 13.17 -21.26 2.62
CA ASP A 259 12.41 -22.48 2.88
C ASP A 259 12.01 -22.44 4.36
N VAL A 260 10.80 -21.96 4.62
CA VAL A 260 10.16 -22.15 5.93
C VAL A 260 9.77 -23.62 5.98
N ALA A 261 10.69 -24.45 6.45
CA ALA A 261 10.38 -25.81 6.83
C ALA A 261 9.38 -25.78 7.99
N VAL A 262 8.12 -26.08 7.67
CA VAL A 262 7.11 -26.41 8.68
C VAL A 262 7.52 -27.77 9.27
N SER A 263 8.24 -27.73 10.38
CA SER A 263 8.46 -28.91 11.22
C SER A 263 7.13 -29.27 11.89
N ALA A 264 6.48 -30.31 11.37
CA ALA A 264 5.39 -30.98 12.07
C ALA A 264 6.02 -31.70 13.31
N ALA A 265 5.75 -31.18 14.48
CA ALA A 265 5.99 -31.88 15.73
C ALA A 265 4.79 -32.77 16.05
N LYS A 266 5.10 -34.06 16.27
CA LYS A 266 4.20 -35.09 16.78
C LYS A 266 3.75 -34.78 18.22
#